data_122819224f332d9a4da6e786286455bd
#
_entry.id   122819224f332d9a4da6e786286455bd
#
_cell.length_a   1.000
_cell.length_b   1.000
_cell.length_c   1.000
_cell.angle_alpha   90.00
_cell.angle_beta   90.00
_cell.angle_gamma   90.00
#
_symmetry.space_group_name_H-M   'P 1'
#
loop_
_entity.id
_entity.type
_entity.pdbx_description
1 polymer ?
#
loop_
_entity_poly.entity_id
_entity_poly.type
_entity_poly.pdbx_seq_one_letter_code
_entity_poly.pdbx_strand_id
1 'polypeptide(L)'
;FRFANDERSNPDTVFSTAFATVGSLTMVFLLLVFGFIGPISDALGYEAHPDYLLMMAVVVALDTLQAIPFSYLRFQKRAIRFASLKMLFILMNIALNVIWFVLLGKTSVFYVFFINLLCTGFITLFFIPDLFKIQWKFDGRLLKHMLSYSWPILILGIAGILNQVADKIIFPLVYPDESQACVQLGIYGSCVKIAMIMAMITQAFRYAY
;
A
#
# COMPACT_ATOMS: atom_id res chain seq x y z
N PHE A 1 5.24 0.81 -17.06
CA PHE A 1 6.26 1.50 -17.87
C PHE A 1 6.58 0.77 -19.17
N ARG A 2 6.94 -0.51 -19.16
CA ARG A 2 7.33 -1.28 -20.34
C ARG A 2 6.27 -1.21 -21.45
N PHE A 3 5.03 -1.52 -21.13
CA PHE A 3 3.92 -1.53 -22.11
C PHE A 3 3.45 -0.15 -22.53
N ALA A 4 3.66 0.87 -21.70
CA ALA A 4 3.34 2.25 -22.03
C ALA A 4 4.39 2.89 -22.97
N ASN A 5 5.62 2.36 -22.99
CA ASN A 5 6.70 2.76 -23.88
C ASN A 5 6.75 1.94 -25.18
N ASP A 6 5.89 0.94 -25.33
CA ASP A 6 5.82 0.15 -26.55
C ASP A 6 5.07 0.94 -27.63
N GLU A 7 5.71 1.20 -28.77
CA GLU A 7 5.14 1.95 -29.91
C GLU A 7 3.83 1.35 -30.44
N ARG A 8 3.57 0.07 -30.13
CA ARG A 8 2.36 -0.64 -30.55
C ARG A 8 1.17 -0.43 -29.63
N SER A 9 1.37 0.16 -28.45
CA SER A 9 0.33 0.31 -27.42
C SER A 9 0.07 1.79 -27.13
N ASN A 10 -1.20 2.18 -27.17
CA ASN A 10 -1.58 3.51 -26.74
C ASN A 10 -1.48 3.62 -25.20
N PRO A 11 -0.69 4.55 -24.64
CA PRO A 11 -0.49 4.70 -23.19
C PRO A 11 -1.80 4.82 -22.39
N ASP A 12 -2.80 5.50 -22.94
CA ASP A 12 -4.11 5.67 -22.29
C ASP A 12 -4.87 4.34 -22.20
N THR A 13 -4.76 3.48 -23.22
CA THR A 13 -5.35 2.14 -23.21
C THR A 13 -4.66 1.23 -22.20
N VAL A 14 -3.32 1.32 -22.10
CA VAL A 14 -2.55 0.60 -21.08
C VAL A 14 -2.97 1.00 -19.67
N PHE A 15 -3.08 2.32 -19.44
CA PHE A 15 -3.51 2.87 -18.16
C PHE A 15 -4.94 2.43 -17.80
N SER A 16 -5.90 2.60 -18.72
CA SER A 16 -7.30 2.27 -18.45
C SER A 16 -7.51 0.78 -18.22
N THR A 17 -6.82 -0.09 -19.00
CA THR A 17 -6.86 -1.55 -18.79
C THR A 17 -6.27 -1.95 -17.44
N ALA A 18 -5.11 -1.39 -17.07
CA ALA A 18 -4.47 -1.65 -15.78
C ALA A 18 -5.34 -1.16 -14.61
N PHE A 19 -5.89 0.06 -14.70
CA PHE A 19 -6.73 0.63 -13.65
C PHE A 19 -8.05 -0.14 -13.48
N ALA A 20 -8.71 -0.52 -14.58
CA ALA A 20 -9.93 -1.33 -14.52
C ALA A 20 -9.67 -2.71 -13.89
N THR A 21 -8.54 -3.35 -14.22
CA THR A 21 -8.17 -4.66 -13.66
C THR A 21 -7.85 -4.56 -12.17
N VAL A 22 -7.02 -3.59 -11.78
CA VAL A 22 -6.68 -3.38 -10.38
C VAL A 22 -7.92 -2.97 -9.59
N GLY A 23 -8.78 -2.11 -10.16
CA GLY A 23 -10.04 -1.71 -9.55
C GLY A 23 -11.00 -2.86 -9.31
N SER A 24 -11.15 -3.77 -10.29
CA SER A 24 -11.99 -4.96 -10.13
C SER A 24 -11.43 -5.92 -9.06
N LEU A 25 -10.12 -6.14 -9.03
CA LEU A 25 -9.48 -6.96 -7.99
C LEU A 25 -9.63 -6.34 -6.60
N THR A 26 -9.47 -5.03 -6.49
CA THR A 26 -9.67 -4.29 -5.24
C THR A 26 -11.11 -4.39 -4.75
N MET A 27 -12.09 -4.32 -5.66
CA MET A 27 -13.50 -4.50 -5.31
C MET A 27 -13.78 -5.91 -4.81
N VAL A 28 -13.26 -6.93 -5.49
CA VAL A 28 -13.38 -8.35 -5.04
C VAL A 28 -12.73 -8.52 -3.67
N PHE A 29 -11.53 -7.95 -3.47
CA PHE A 29 -10.85 -7.98 -2.17
C PHE A 29 -11.71 -7.37 -1.06
N LEU A 30 -12.27 -6.18 -1.28
CA LEU A 30 -13.15 -5.54 -0.29
C LEU A 30 -14.40 -6.39 -0.02
N LEU A 31 -15.05 -6.94 -1.05
CA LEU A 31 -16.22 -7.82 -0.88
C LEU A 31 -15.88 -9.06 -0.06
N LEU A 32 -14.71 -9.66 -0.28
CA LEU A 32 -14.25 -10.81 0.50
C LEU A 32 -13.99 -10.41 1.96
N VAL A 33 -13.29 -9.29 2.20
CA VAL A 33 -13.03 -8.83 3.57
C VAL A 33 -14.34 -8.49 4.30
N PHE A 34 -15.26 -7.77 3.66
CA PHE A 34 -16.57 -7.43 4.26
C PHE A 34 -17.42 -8.68 4.52
N GLY A 35 -17.38 -9.66 3.60
CA GLY A 35 -18.15 -10.90 3.73
C GLY A 35 -17.61 -11.85 4.79
N PHE A 36 -16.30 -11.85 5.02
CA PHE A 36 -15.62 -12.77 5.93
C PHE A 36 -14.98 -12.06 7.13
N ILE A 37 -15.44 -10.87 7.49
CA ILE A 37 -14.83 -10.06 8.55
C ILE A 37 -14.81 -10.78 9.90
N GLY A 38 -15.86 -11.52 10.27
CA GLY A 38 -15.95 -12.30 11.50
C GLY A 38 -14.84 -13.36 11.57
N PRO A 39 -14.82 -14.36 10.66
CA PRO A 39 -13.77 -15.37 10.65
C PRO A 39 -12.35 -14.83 10.55
N ILE A 40 -12.16 -13.71 9.82
CA ILE A 40 -10.84 -13.07 9.72
C ILE A 40 -10.44 -12.42 11.03
N SER A 41 -11.37 -11.73 11.69
CA SER A 41 -11.16 -11.09 12.99
C SER A 41 -10.79 -12.11 14.05
N ASP A 42 -11.52 -13.23 14.10
CA ASP A 42 -11.30 -14.33 15.04
C ASP A 42 -9.93 -14.98 14.82
N ALA A 43 -9.57 -15.25 13.57
CA ALA A 43 -8.28 -15.85 13.21
C ALA A 43 -7.08 -14.97 13.53
N LEU A 44 -7.26 -13.63 13.53
CA LEU A 44 -6.20 -12.66 13.82
C LEU A 44 -6.20 -12.21 15.29
N GLY A 45 -7.13 -12.69 16.13
CA GLY A 45 -7.24 -12.31 17.53
C GLY A 45 -7.78 -10.89 17.77
N TYR A 46 -8.48 -10.32 16.78
CA TYR A 46 -9.09 -8.98 16.86
C TYR A 46 -10.62 -9.03 16.99
N GLU A 47 -11.15 -10.04 17.67
CA GLU A 47 -12.60 -10.24 17.88
C GLU A 47 -13.29 -9.00 18.48
N ALA A 48 -12.62 -8.32 19.39
CA ALA A 48 -13.15 -7.14 20.07
C ALA A 48 -13.18 -5.87 19.17
N HIS A 49 -12.42 -5.83 18.08
CA HIS A 49 -12.22 -4.62 17.26
C HIS A 49 -12.16 -4.94 15.76
N PRO A 50 -13.22 -5.48 15.16
CA PRO A 50 -13.27 -5.74 13.71
C PRO A 50 -13.15 -4.46 12.87
N ASP A 51 -13.49 -3.30 13.46
CA ASP A 51 -13.41 -1.99 12.80
C ASP A 51 -11.99 -1.64 12.34
N TYR A 52 -10.96 -2.08 13.09
CA TYR A 52 -9.56 -1.82 12.73
C TYR A 52 -9.18 -2.55 11.44
N LEU A 53 -9.65 -3.78 11.29
CA LEU A 53 -9.43 -4.58 10.09
C LEU A 53 -10.16 -4.00 8.89
N LEU A 54 -11.38 -3.51 9.07
CA LEU A 54 -12.13 -2.84 8.01
C LEU A 54 -11.43 -1.58 7.54
N MET A 55 -11.01 -0.70 8.47
CA MET A 55 -10.26 0.51 8.11
C MET A 55 -8.97 0.17 7.38
N MET A 56 -8.23 -0.83 7.88
CA MET A 56 -7.00 -1.28 7.23
C MET A 56 -7.25 -1.82 5.82
N ALA A 57 -8.31 -2.61 5.63
CA ALA A 57 -8.68 -3.14 4.32
C ALA A 57 -9.03 -2.02 3.33
N VAL A 58 -9.76 -0.99 3.78
CA VAL A 58 -10.10 0.18 2.95
C VAL A 58 -8.85 0.99 2.62
N VAL A 59 -7.94 1.19 3.57
CA VAL A 59 -6.65 1.87 3.31
C VAL A 59 -5.85 1.11 2.25
N VAL A 60 -5.70 -0.20 2.39
CA VAL A 60 -4.99 -1.06 1.41
C VAL A 60 -5.65 -0.98 0.03
N ALA A 61 -6.97 -0.99 -0.02
CA ALA A 61 -7.73 -0.84 -1.25
C ALA A 61 -7.46 0.50 -1.95
N LEU A 62 -7.50 1.60 -1.20
CA LEU A 62 -7.23 2.94 -1.72
C LEU A 62 -5.76 3.09 -2.17
N ASP A 63 -4.81 2.58 -1.40
CA ASP A 63 -3.38 2.60 -1.76
C ASP A 63 -3.12 1.82 -3.05
N THR A 64 -3.77 0.67 -3.20
CA THR A 64 -3.68 -0.15 -4.42
C THR A 64 -4.23 0.60 -5.63
N LEU A 65 -5.37 1.27 -5.49
CA LEU A 65 -5.96 2.10 -6.54
C LEU A 65 -5.06 3.29 -6.91
N GLN A 66 -4.41 3.92 -5.94
CA GLN A 66 -3.49 5.03 -6.15
C GLN A 66 -2.19 4.63 -6.87
N ALA A 67 -1.78 3.37 -6.77
CA ALA A 67 -0.53 2.89 -7.36
C ALA A 67 -0.46 3.13 -8.88
N ILE A 68 -1.60 2.96 -9.58
CA ILE A 68 -1.67 3.16 -11.04
C ILE A 68 -1.56 4.65 -11.43
N PRO A 69 -2.36 5.59 -10.88
CA PRO A 69 -2.19 7.02 -11.15
C PRO A 69 -0.80 7.55 -10.78
N PHE A 70 -0.22 7.13 -9.66
CA PHE A 70 1.15 7.51 -9.31
C PHE A 70 2.18 7.00 -10.32
N SER A 71 2.00 5.79 -10.84
CA SER A 71 2.86 5.24 -11.89
C SER A 71 2.70 6.01 -13.20
N TYR A 72 1.47 6.44 -13.53
CA TYR A 72 1.20 7.24 -14.72
C TYR A 72 1.81 8.64 -14.64
N LEU A 73 1.78 9.30 -13.48
CA LEU A 73 2.46 10.59 -13.28
C LEU A 73 3.98 10.46 -13.52
N ARG A 74 4.59 9.37 -13.08
CA ARG A 74 6.01 9.11 -13.35
C ARG A 74 6.29 8.86 -14.82
N PHE A 75 5.39 8.14 -15.50
CA PHE A 75 5.47 7.93 -16.95
C PHE A 75 5.38 9.26 -17.72
N GLN A 76 4.48 10.15 -17.33
CA GLN A 76 4.35 11.49 -17.92
C GLN A 76 5.50 12.44 -17.56
N LYS A 77 6.51 11.98 -16.84
CA LYS A 77 7.64 12.81 -16.35
C LYS A 77 7.21 13.99 -15.47
N ARG A 78 6.03 13.93 -14.86
CA ARG A 78 5.52 14.94 -13.92
C ARG A 78 6.04 14.68 -12.49
N ALA A 79 7.37 14.65 -12.35
CA ALA A 79 8.02 14.30 -11.09
C ALA A 79 7.66 15.25 -9.95
N ILE A 80 7.51 16.55 -10.22
CA ILE A 80 7.15 17.55 -9.20
C ILE A 80 5.77 17.26 -8.61
N ARG A 81 4.77 16.98 -9.45
CA ARG A 81 3.42 16.65 -8.97
C ARG A 81 3.39 15.34 -8.19
N PHE A 82 4.13 14.33 -8.64
CA PHE A 82 4.32 13.08 -7.90
C PHE A 82 4.92 13.33 -6.52
N ALA A 83 6.04 14.07 -6.46
CA ALA A 83 6.73 14.38 -5.21
C ALA A 83 5.87 15.23 -4.28
N SER A 84 5.17 16.27 -4.80
CA SER A 84 4.32 17.13 -3.98
C SER A 84 3.15 16.38 -3.34
N LEU A 85 2.49 15.47 -4.07
CA LEU A 85 1.40 14.65 -3.50
C LEU A 85 1.94 13.68 -2.43
N LYS A 86 3.11 13.07 -2.63
CA LYS A 86 3.73 12.20 -1.62
C LYS A 86 4.19 12.99 -0.40
N MET A 87 4.78 14.17 -0.58
CA MET A 87 5.14 15.06 0.54
C MET A 87 3.91 15.52 1.30
N LEU A 88 2.83 15.91 0.59
CA LEU A 88 1.57 16.30 1.20
C LEU A 88 1.00 15.17 2.06
N PHE A 89 0.98 13.93 1.54
CA PHE A 89 0.55 12.76 2.29
C PHE A 89 1.34 12.59 3.60
N ILE A 90 2.67 12.63 3.52
CA ILE A 90 3.56 12.45 4.68
C ILE A 90 3.35 13.57 5.69
N LEU A 91 3.36 14.83 5.25
CA LEU A 91 3.19 15.99 6.13
C LEU A 91 1.81 15.98 6.81
N MET A 92 0.76 15.68 6.05
CA MET A 92 -0.60 15.60 6.60
C MET A 92 -0.72 14.44 7.62
N ASN A 93 -0.14 13.29 7.32
CA ASN A 93 -0.14 12.15 8.23
C ASN A 93 0.60 12.49 9.54
N ILE A 94 1.80 13.08 9.45
CA ILE A 94 2.57 13.50 10.63
C ILE A 94 1.80 14.58 11.41
N ALA A 95 1.31 15.62 10.75
CA ALA A 95 0.62 16.71 11.40
C ALA A 95 -0.65 16.24 12.14
N LEU A 96 -1.48 15.43 11.50
CA LEU A 96 -2.69 14.88 12.11
C LEU A 96 -2.36 13.96 13.29
N ASN A 97 -1.35 13.10 13.18
CA ASN A 97 -0.92 12.26 14.29
C ASN A 97 -0.43 13.10 15.47
N VAL A 98 0.42 14.12 15.24
CA VAL A 98 0.90 15.02 16.29
C VAL A 98 -0.27 15.76 16.95
N ILE A 99 -1.18 16.33 16.16
CA ILE A 99 -2.36 17.04 16.68
C ILE A 99 -3.20 16.10 17.56
N TRP A 100 -3.49 14.88 17.09
CA TRP A 100 -4.39 13.96 17.79
C TRP A 100 -3.77 13.38 19.06
N PHE A 101 -2.52 12.94 18.99
CA PHE A 101 -1.87 12.30 20.13
C PHE A 101 -1.29 13.32 21.13
N VAL A 102 -0.70 14.42 20.66
CA VAL A 102 -0.02 15.39 21.54
C VAL A 102 -0.97 16.47 22.04
N LEU A 103 -1.78 17.09 21.14
CA LEU A 103 -2.66 18.20 21.51
C LEU A 103 -3.97 17.69 22.14
N LEU A 104 -4.59 16.64 21.61
CA LEU A 104 -5.87 16.11 22.10
C LEU A 104 -5.71 15.00 23.14
N GLY A 105 -4.48 14.50 23.39
CA GLY A 105 -4.17 13.48 24.40
C GLY A 105 -4.87 12.14 24.21
N LYS A 106 -5.38 11.86 23.00
CA LYS A 106 -6.10 10.63 22.69
C LYS A 106 -5.13 9.53 22.28
N THR A 107 -5.01 8.46 23.08
CA THR A 107 -4.05 7.38 22.91
C THR A 107 -4.62 6.10 22.28
N SER A 108 -5.88 6.12 21.82
CA SER A 108 -6.50 4.94 21.22
C SER A 108 -5.90 4.63 19.85
N VAL A 109 -5.58 3.35 19.63
CA VAL A 109 -5.04 2.82 18.36
C VAL A 109 -6.00 3.07 17.17
N PHE A 110 -7.31 3.17 17.44
CA PHE A 110 -8.33 3.52 16.46
C PHE A 110 -7.96 4.76 15.63
N TYR A 111 -7.45 5.81 16.29
CA TYR A 111 -7.12 7.08 15.63
C TYR A 111 -5.96 6.94 14.63
N VAL A 112 -5.03 6.01 14.84
CA VAL A 112 -3.94 5.76 13.89
C VAL A 112 -4.51 5.28 12.55
N PHE A 113 -5.40 4.29 12.59
CA PHE A 113 -6.05 3.76 11.38
C PHE A 113 -6.96 4.80 10.72
N PHE A 114 -7.73 5.54 11.53
CA PHE A 114 -8.62 6.59 11.04
C PHE A 114 -7.87 7.73 10.35
N ILE A 115 -6.78 8.22 10.94
CA ILE A 115 -5.94 9.27 10.34
C ILE A 115 -5.32 8.79 9.04
N ASN A 116 -4.83 7.55 9.01
CA ASN A 116 -4.27 6.97 7.79
C ASN A 116 -5.33 6.87 6.68
N LEU A 117 -6.54 6.41 7.02
CA LEU A 117 -7.68 6.36 6.11
C LEU A 117 -8.04 7.74 5.56
N LEU A 118 -8.10 8.77 6.42
CA LEU A 118 -8.35 10.15 6.01
C LEU A 118 -7.28 10.67 5.05
N CYS A 119 -6.01 10.47 5.38
CA CYS A 119 -4.89 10.91 4.54
C CYS A 119 -4.91 10.23 3.18
N THR A 120 -5.08 8.90 3.15
CA THR A 120 -5.14 8.13 1.91
C THR A 120 -6.36 8.52 1.08
N GLY A 121 -7.54 8.66 1.71
CA GLY A 121 -8.76 9.11 1.04
C GLY A 121 -8.61 10.51 0.44
N PHE A 122 -8.03 11.44 1.19
CA PHE A 122 -7.78 12.80 0.71
C PHE A 122 -6.88 12.83 -0.52
N ILE A 123 -5.79 12.06 -0.53
CA ILE A 123 -4.92 11.97 -1.71
C ILE A 123 -5.64 11.31 -2.89
N THR A 124 -6.49 10.32 -2.64
CA THR A 124 -7.28 9.68 -3.71
C THR A 124 -8.17 10.70 -4.43
N LEU A 125 -8.75 11.67 -3.71
CA LEU A 125 -9.57 12.73 -4.30
C LEU A 125 -8.81 13.56 -5.34
N PHE A 126 -7.51 13.78 -5.16
CA PHE A 126 -6.68 14.51 -6.14
C PHE A 126 -6.50 13.77 -7.47
N PHE A 127 -6.71 12.47 -7.50
CA PHE A 127 -6.63 11.69 -8.73
C PHE A 127 -7.95 11.60 -9.49
N ILE A 128 -9.08 11.91 -8.88
CA ILE A 128 -10.40 11.85 -9.50
C ILE A 128 -10.45 12.70 -10.79
N PRO A 129 -9.98 13.96 -10.83
CA PRO A 129 -10.00 14.76 -12.06
C PRO A 129 -9.15 14.19 -13.19
N ASP A 130 -8.07 13.48 -12.85
CA ASP A 130 -7.20 12.85 -13.84
C ASP A 130 -7.85 11.61 -14.45
N LEU A 131 -8.60 10.84 -13.65
CA LEU A 131 -9.35 9.67 -14.11
C LEU A 131 -10.45 10.03 -15.10
N PHE A 132 -11.12 11.18 -14.93
CA PHE A 132 -12.16 11.66 -15.85
C PHE A 132 -11.61 12.11 -17.21
N LYS A 133 -10.32 12.44 -17.31
CA LYS A 133 -9.69 12.89 -18.57
C LYS A 133 -9.23 11.76 -19.47
N ILE A 134 -9.20 10.55 -18.97
CA ILE A 134 -8.67 9.39 -19.69
C ILE A 134 -9.78 8.74 -20.51
N GLN A 135 -9.46 8.38 -21.75
CA GLN A 135 -10.35 7.58 -22.58
C GLN A 135 -10.35 6.13 -22.09
N TRP A 136 -11.46 5.72 -21.48
CA TRP A 136 -11.64 4.37 -20.99
C TRP A 136 -11.76 3.38 -22.16
N LYS A 137 -10.68 2.65 -22.43
CA LYS A 137 -10.63 1.57 -23.42
C LYS A 137 -10.03 0.36 -22.75
N PHE A 138 -10.77 -0.74 -22.75
CA PHE A 138 -10.30 -2.01 -22.20
C PHE A 138 -9.88 -2.95 -23.32
N ASP A 139 -8.64 -3.46 -23.24
CA ASP A 139 -8.09 -4.45 -24.17
C ASP A 139 -7.70 -5.72 -23.42
N GLY A 140 -8.47 -6.80 -23.63
CA GLY A 140 -8.22 -8.09 -22.98
C GLY A 140 -6.96 -8.82 -23.48
N ARG A 141 -6.50 -8.56 -24.70
CA ARG A 141 -5.25 -9.14 -25.22
C ARG A 141 -4.04 -8.49 -24.53
N LEU A 142 -4.10 -7.17 -24.41
CA LEU A 142 -3.11 -6.40 -23.68
C LEU A 142 -3.04 -6.83 -22.21
N LEU A 143 -4.19 -7.01 -21.57
CA LEU A 143 -4.27 -7.52 -20.19
C LEU A 143 -3.59 -8.87 -20.02
N LYS A 144 -3.86 -9.84 -20.90
CA LYS A 144 -3.23 -11.16 -20.84
C LYS A 144 -1.71 -11.07 -20.94
N HIS A 145 -1.22 -10.19 -21.80
CA HIS A 145 0.23 -9.97 -21.98
C HIS A 145 0.86 -9.31 -20.75
N MET A 146 0.18 -8.33 -20.17
CA MET A 146 0.60 -7.66 -18.93
C MET A 146 0.64 -8.66 -17.76
N LEU A 147 -0.38 -9.48 -17.58
CA LEU A 147 -0.44 -10.49 -16.52
C LEU A 147 0.65 -11.55 -16.67
N SER A 148 0.89 -12.05 -17.87
CA SER A 148 1.96 -13.02 -18.15
C SER A 148 3.34 -12.47 -17.77
N TYR A 149 3.57 -11.19 -18.04
CA TYR A 149 4.82 -10.52 -17.65
C TYR A 149 4.90 -10.24 -16.14
N SER A 150 3.78 -9.89 -15.52
CA SER A 150 3.74 -9.50 -14.11
C SER A 150 3.82 -10.71 -13.16
N TRP A 151 3.43 -11.90 -13.60
CA TRP A 151 3.40 -13.11 -12.76
C TRP A 151 4.76 -13.47 -12.12
N PRO A 152 5.89 -13.54 -12.87
CA PRO A 152 7.20 -13.78 -12.25
C PRO A 152 7.62 -12.67 -11.28
N ILE A 153 7.27 -11.42 -11.59
CA ILE A 153 7.57 -10.27 -10.72
C ILE A 153 6.76 -10.34 -9.42
N LEU A 154 5.52 -10.81 -9.48
CA LEU A 154 4.68 -11.04 -8.31
C LEU A 154 5.31 -12.07 -7.36
N ILE A 155 5.81 -13.20 -7.89
CA ILE A 155 6.48 -14.23 -7.08
C ILE A 155 7.73 -13.65 -6.40
N LEU A 156 8.55 -12.89 -7.13
CA LEU A 156 9.72 -12.20 -6.59
C LEU A 156 9.32 -11.19 -5.50
N GLY A 157 8.24 -10.45 -5.70
CA GLY A 157 7.70 -9.50 -4.72
C GLY A 157 7.25 -10.19 -3.45
N ILE A 158 6.50 -11.29 -3.55
CA ILE A 158 6.06 -12.09 -2.40
C ILE A 158 7.27 -12.64 -1.64
N ALA A 159 8.25 -13.23 -2.34
CA ALA A 159 9.46 -13.73 -1.71
C ALA A 159 10.23 -12.63 -0.98
N GLY A 160 10.30 -11.42 -1.54
CA GLY A 160 10.91 -10.26 -0.88
C GLY A 160 10.17 -9.83 0.39
N ILE A 161 8.84 -9.79 0.37
CA ILE A 161 8.03 -9.47 1.55
C ILE A 161 8.16 -10.55 2.60
N LEU A 162 8.08 -11.83 2.22
CA LEU A 162 8.26 -12.95 3.15
C LEU A 162 9.61 -12.88 3.84
N ASN A 163 10.69 -12.60 3.10
CA ASN A 163 12.01 -12.44 3.70
C ASN A 163 12.09 -11.25 4.68
N GLN A 164 11.35 -10.19 4.44
CA GLN A 164 11.33 -9.00 5.31
C GLN A 164 10.49 -9.17 6.57
N VAL A 165 9.51 -10.09 6.55
CA VAL A 165 8.52 -10.27 7.63
C VAL A 165 8.73 -11.60 8.37
N ALA A 166 9.46 -12.56 7.78
CA ALA A 166 9.66 -13.91 8.30
C ALA A 166 10.19 -13.92 9.74
N ASP A 167 11.18 -13.07 10.03
CA ASP A 167 11.76 -12.93 11.36
C ASP A 167 10.74 -12.49 12.41
N LYS A 168 9.81 -11.59 12.03
CA LYS A 168 8.76 -11.10 12.92
C LYS A 168 7.66 -12.13 13.17
N ILE A 169 7.43 -13.02 12.21
CA ILE A 169 6.44 -14.11 12.34
C ILE A 169 7.06 -15.28 13.13
N ILE A 170 8.31 -15.64 12.83
CA ILE A 170 8.97 -16.80 13.42
C ILE A 170 9.42 -16.51 14.86
N PHE A 171 9.85 -15.29 15.17
CA PHE A 171 10.38 -14.93 16.49
C PHE A 171 9.44 -15.28 17.66
N PRO A 172 8.14 -14.89 17.63
CA PRO A 172 7.21 -15.25 18.71
C PRO A 172 6.95 -16.75 18.83
N LEU A 173 7.07 -17.51 17.73
CA LEU A 173 6.84 -18.96 17.73
C LEU A 173 7.99 -19.75 18.34
N VAL A 174 9.20 -19.20 18.30
CA VAL A 174 10.42 -19.87 18.79
C VAL A 174 10.81 -19.39 20.19
N TYR A 175 10.32 -18.23 20.61
CA TYR A 175 10.68 -17.66 21.90
C TYR A 175 9.99 -18.43 23.05
N PRO A 176 10.75 -18.85 24.10
CA PRO A 176 10.24 -19.74 25.16
C PRO A 176 9.13 -19.13 26.03
N ASP A 177 9.10 -17.80 26.16
CA ASP A 177 8.16 -17.06 27.01
C ASP A 177 7.31 -16.11 26.16
N GLU A 178 6.05 -16.45 25.97
CA GLU A 178 5.09 -15.73 25.13
C GLU A 178 4.86 -14.30 25.61
N SER A 179 4.90 -14.05 26.93
CA SER A 179 4.71 -12.73 27.50
C SER A 179 5.89 -11.78 27.21
N GLN A 180 7.10 -12.31 27.18
CA GLN A 180 8.30 -11.54 26.86
C GLN A 180 8.56 -11.44 25.36
N ALA A 181 8.06 -12.38 24.56
CA ALA A 181 8.22 -12.39 23.11
C ALA A 181 7.73 -11.07 22.46
N CYS A 182 6.58 -10.57 22.87
CA CYS A 182 6.03 -9.31 22.37
C CYS A 182 6.90 -8.09 22.71
N VAL A 183 7.46 -8.05 23.92
CA VAL A 183 8.35 -6.95 24.36
C VAL A 183 9.66 -6.99 23.57
N GLN A 184 10.27 -8.16 23.45
CA GLN A 184 11.53 -8.35 22.70
C GLN A 184 11.32 -8.06 21.20
N LEU A 185 10.19 -8.47 20.62
CA LEU A 185 9.82 -8.15 19.24
C LEU A 185 9.66 -6.64 19.04
N GLY A 186 9.13 -5.92 20.02
CA GLY A 186 9.04 -4.46 20.02
C GLY A 186 10.41 -3.78 20.00
N ILE A 187 11.34 -4.26 20.81
CA ILE A 187 12.74 -3.78 20.84
C ILE A 187 13.43 -4.08 19.50
N TYR A 188 13.30 -5.30 19.01
CA TYR A 188 13.83 -5.71 17.71
C TYR A 188 13.27 -4.83 16.59
N GLY A 189 11.96 -4.60 16.55
CA GLY A 189 11.31 -3.73 15.57
C GLY A 189 11.83 -2.29 15.59
N SER A 190 12.19 -1.78 16.78
CA SER A 190 12.81 -0.46 16.93
C SER A 190 14.25 -0.42 16.37
N CYS A 191 15.04 -1.46 16.59
CA CYS A 191 16.37 -1.60 16.00
C CYS A 191 16.33 -1.73 14.48
N VAL A 192 15.37 -2.49 13.95
CA VAL A 192 15.16 -2.63 12.49
C VAL A 192 14.83 -1.29 11.83
N LYS A 193 14.09 -0.39 12.51
CA LYS A 193 13.83 0.97 11.97
C LYS A 193 15.12 1.77 11.76
N ILE A 194 16.11 1.63 12.63
CA ILE A 194 17.42 2.26 12.46
C ILE A 194 18.15 1.65 11.24
N ALA A 195 18.12 0.32 11.11
CA ALA A 195 18.70 -0.36 9.97
C ALA A 195 18.05 0.01 8.62
N MET A 196 16.76 0.38 8.62
CA MET A 196 16.07 0.85 7.42
C MET A 196 16.69 2.11 6.80
N ILE A 197 17.36 2.96 7.58
CA ILE A 197 18.08 4.15 7.06
C ILE A 197 19.16 3.69 6.07
N MET A 198 19.90 2.65 6.43
CA MET A 198 20.92 2.06 5.56
C MET A 198 20.31 1.45 4.28
N ALA A 199 19.16 0.79 4.42
CA ALA A 199 18.41 0.27 3.28
C ALA A 199 17.95 1.38 2.32
N MET A 200 17.51 2.53 2.84
CA MET A 200 17.12 3.70 2.02
C MET A 200 18.31 4.24 1.22
N ILE A 201 19.50 4.36 1.84
CA ILE A 201 20.71 4.79 1.16
C ILE A 201 21.05 3.82 0.03
N THR A 202 21.08 2.53 0.33
CA THR A 202 21.36 1.48 -0.67
C THR A 202 20.34 1.50 -1.82
N GLN A 203 19.06 1.74 -1.51
CA GLN A 203 18.02 1.84 -2.51
C GLN A 203 18.18 3.08 -3.39
N ALA A 204 18.58 4.22 -2.83
CA ALA A 204 18.87 5.43 -3.60
C ALA A 204 20.00 5.17 -4.61
N PHE A 205 21.08 4.51 -4.20
CA PHE A 205 22.15 4.09 -5.10
C PHE A 205 21.66 3.15 -6.21
N ARG A 206 20.82 2.16 -5.88
CA ARG A 206 20.25 1.23 -6.87
C ARG A 206 19.38 1.92 -7.92
N TYR A 207 18.74 3.04 -7.58
CA TYR A 207 17.96 3.83 -8.55
C TYR A 207 18.81 4.77 -9.40
N ALA A 208 20.03 5.09 -8.95
CA ALA A 208 20.96 5.97 -9.68
C ALA A 208 21.78 5.23 -10.75
N TYR A 209 21.90 3.91 -10.62
CA TYR A 209 22.55 3.00 -11.58
C TYR A 209 21.51 2.21 -12.39
#